data_9aee2ec7f379efa8c4d653c00d892bce
#
_entry.id   9aee2ec7f379efa8c4d653c00d892bce
#
_cell.length_a   1.000
_cell.length_b   1.000
_cell.length_c   1.000
_cell.angle_alpha   90.00
_cell.angle_beta   90.00
_cell.angle_gamma   90.00
#
_symmetry.space_group_name_H-M   'P 1'
#
loop_
_entity.id
_entity.type
_entity.pdbx_description
1 polymer ?
#
loop_
_entity_poly.entity_id
_entity_poly.type
_entity_poly.pdbx_seq_one_letter_code
_entity_poly.pdbx_strand_id
1 'polypeptide(L)'
;MESMEQPLHVVGAILLQGDRILVARRAPHKSAPGLWEFPGGKVEAGESPSEALEREILEEMGLTIKSLKTLDVSDTLVGEREIRLEVIVCELLTDFEGFSSDHDEFLWASKDDLPSLKWATPDLPAVQQLLGFDNLSDLLRYSSDR
;
A
#
# COMPACT_ATOMS: atom_id res chain seq x y z
N MET A 1 -32.47 9.60 7.23
CA MET A 1 -31.88 8.86 6.17
C MET A 1 -30.50 8.43 6.55
N GLU A 2 -30.15 7.34 6.01
CA GLU A 2 -28.83 6.83 6.30
C GLU A 2 -27.77 7.70 5.68
N SER A 3 -26.61 7.54 6.18
CA SER A 3 -25.47 8.24 5.63
C SER A 3 -25.22 7.81 4.21
N MET A 4 -25.05 8.76 3.34
CA MET A 4 -24.62 8.49 1.98
C MET A 4 -23.12 8.69 1.87
N GLU A 5 -22.44 8.47 2.96
CA GLU A 5 -21.01 8.67 3.02
C GLU A 5 -20.29 7.79 2.04
N GLN A 6 -19.42 8.38 1.24
CA GLN A 6 -18.60 7.63 0.32
C GLN A 6 -17.55 6.84 1.06
N PRO A 7 -17.08 5.72 0.51
CA PRO A 7 -15.93 5.05 1.10
C PRO A 7 -14.76 6.01 1.23
N LEU A 8 -13.99 5.83 2.29
CA LEU A 8 -12.73 6.55 2.42
C LEU A 8 -11.77 5.98 1.40
N HIS A 9 -11.32 6.81 0.48
CA HIS A 9 -10.43 6.34 -0.59
C HIS A 9 -8.98 6.51 -0.14
N VAL A 10 -8.27 5.39 -0.07
CA VAL A 10 -6.85 5.37 0.34
C VAL A 10 -6.05 4.63 -0.71
N VAL A 11 -4.75 4.89 -0.72
CA VAL A 11 -3.83 4.28 -1.66
C VAL A 11 -2.67 3.66 -0.91
N GLY A 12 -2.12 2.58 -1.45
CA GLY A 12 -0.95 1.92 -0.90
C GLY A 12 0.03 1.58 -2.00
N ALA A 13 1.31 1.64 -1.68
CA ALA A 13 2.37 1.42 -2.66
C ALA A 13 3.01 0.06 -2.50
N ILE A 14 3.19 -0.63 -3.63
CA ILE A 14 4.06 -1.79 -3.69
C ILE A 14 5.36 -1.32 -4.32
N LEU A 15 6.39 -1.24 -3.48
CA LEU A 15 7.71 -0.82 -3.89
C LEU A 15 8.60 -2.05 -3.96
N LEU A 16 9.05 -2.37 -5.16
CA LEU A 16 9.85 -3.56 -5.38
C LEU A 16 11.33 -3.25 -5.32
N GLN A 17 12.07 -4.15 -4.69
CA GLN A 17 13.53 -4.15 -4.76
C GLN A 17 13.94 -5.60 -4.94
N GLY A 18 14.35 -5.96 -6.14
CA GLY A 18 14.56 -7.35 -6.48
C GLY A 18 13.26 -8.12 -6.39
N ASP A 19 13.23 -9.15 -5.55
CA ASP A 19 12.06 -10.00 -5.38
C ASP A 19 11.39 -9.76 -4.04
N ARG A 20 11.59 -8.56 -3.46
CA ARG A 20 11.03 -8.20 -2.17
C ARG A 20 10.26 -6.90 -2.30
N ILE A 21 9.31 -6.70 -1.40
CA ILE A 21 8.50 -5.49 -1.38
C ILE A 21 8.58 -4.85 0.00
N LEU A 22 8.46 -3.52 0.02
CA LEU A 22 8.52 -2.79 1.27
C LEU A 22 7.15 -2.81 1.95
N VAL A 23 7.13 -3.30 3.19
CA VAL A 23 5.92 -3.28 4.01
C VAL A 23 6.24 -2.59 5.32
N ALA A 24 5.22 -2.02 5.96
CA ALA A 24 5.42 -1.16 7.12
C ALA A 24 4.43 -1.49 8.20
N ARG A 25 4.88 -1.40 9.47
CA ARG A 25 4.03 -1.67 10.62
C ARG A 25 3.56 -0.35 11.20
N ARG A 26 2.26 -0.25 11.44
CA ARG A 26 1.66 0.97 11.97
C ARG A 26 2.14 1.24 13.38
N ALA A 27 2.49 2.50 13.63
CA ALA A 27 3.05 2.92 14.91
C ALA A 27 1.99 2.88 16.01
N PRO A 28 2.42 2.80 17.29
CA PRO A 28 1.47 2.68 18.40
C PRO A 28 0.48 3.84 18.53
N HIS A 29 0.82 5.03 18.03
CA HIS A 29 -0.06 6.19 18.14
C HIS A 29 -1.09 6.26 17.01
N LYS A 30 -1.01 5.35 16.03
CA LYS A 30 -1.95 5.33 14.91
C LYS A 30 -3.10 4.39 15.21
N SER A 31 -4.18 4.50 14.42
CA SER A 31 -5.24 3.49 14.46
C SER A 31 -4.68 2.15 13.99
N ALA A 32 -5.28 1.05 14.45
CA ALA A 32 -4.83 -0.30 14.11
C ALA A 32 -3.32 -0.47 14.34
N PRO A 33 -2.83 -0.13 15.55
CA PRO A 33 -1.39 -0.18 15.81
C PRO A 33 -0.87 -1.62 15.73
N GLY A 34 0.37 -1.74 15.26
CA GLY A 34 1.03 -3.05 15.20
C GLY A 34 0.66 -3.88 13.99
N LEU A 35 -0.26 -3.41 13.15
CA LEU A 35 -0.61 -4.14 11.93
C LEU A 35 0.24 -3.67 10.78
N TRP A 36 0.50 -4.60 9.85
CA TRP A 36 1.33 -4.31 8.67
C TRP A 36 0.45 -3.82 7.53
N GLU A 37 1.01 -2.97 6.69
CA GLU A 37 0.29 -2.38 5.57
C GLU A 37 1.28 -1.98 4.48
N PHE A 38 0.74 -1.70 3.30
CA PHE A 38 1.52 -1.05 2.26
C PHE A 38 1.54 0.44 2.56
N PRO A 39 2.70 1.09 2.51
CA PRO A 39 2.75 2.53 2.83
C PRO A 39 1.93 3.34 1.84
N GLY A 40 1.29 4.38 2.33
CA GLY A 40 0.45 5.24 1.52
C GLY A 40 -0.36 6.20 2.36
N GLY A 41 -1.55 6.54 1.90
CA GLY A 41 -2.39 7.48 2.62
C GLY A 41 -3.69 7.77 1.91
N LYS A 42 -4.31 8.88 2.25
CA LYS A 42 -5.63 9.24 1.75
C LYS A 42 -5.54 9.98 0.42
N VAL A 43 -6.50 9.72 -0.45
CA VAL A 43 -6.67 10.48 -1.68
C VAL A 43 -7.45 11.74 -1.32
N GLU A 44 -6.94 12.90 -1.69
CA GLU A 44 -7.59 14.16 -1.41
C GLU A 44 -8.39 14.63 -2.63
N ALA A 45 -9.30 15.55 -2.39
CA ALA A 45 -10.16 16.05 -3.45
C ALA A 45 -9.32 16.60 -4.59
N GLY A 46 -9.68 16.21 -5.81
CA GLY A 46 -8.98 16.68 -6.99
C GLY A 46 -7.73 15.89 -7.38
N GLU A 47 -7.35 14.92 -6.55
CA GLU A 47 -6.19 14.09 -6.85
C GLU A 47 -6.62 12.78 -7.53
N SER A 48 -5.78 12.32 -8.47
CA SER A 48 -5.89 10.93 -8.90
C SER A 48 -5.25 10.05 -7.83
N PRO A 49 -5.55 8.73 -7.83
CA PRO A 49 -4.89 7.83 -6.90
C PRO A 49 -3.37 7.86 -7.02
N SER A 50 -2.83 7.91 -8.25
CA SER A 50 -1.39 7.97 -8.44
C SER A 50 -0.78 9.24 -7.86
N GLU A 51 -1.45 10.38 -8.09
CA GLU A 51 -0.97 11.65 -7.54
C GLU A 51 -0.97 11.62 -6.02
N ALA A 52 -2.04 11.07 -5.43
CA ALA A 52 -2.13 10.98 -3.98
C ALA A 52 -1.02 10.10 -3.41
N LEU A 53 -0.76 8.96 -4.05
CA LEU A 53 0.25 8.05 -3.55
C LEU A 53 1.64 8.66 -3.63
N GLU A 54 1.97 9.31 -4.76
CA GLU A 54 3.27 9.93 -4.91
C GLU A 54 3.46 11.05 -3.90
N ARG A 55 2.40 11.81 -3.64
CA ARG A 55 2.45 12.87 -2.63
C ARG A 55 2.62 12.31 -1.22
N GLU A 56 1.82 11.30 -0.86
CA GLU A 56 1.87 10.72 0.48
C GLU A 56 3.24 10.10 0.79
N ILE A 57 3.79 9.38 -0.18
CA ILE A 57 5.09 8.74 0.04
C ILE A 57 6.19 9.78 0.18
N LEU A 58 6.10 10.85 -0.60
CA LEU A 58 7.07 11.94 -0.48
C LEU A 58 6.95 12.63 0.88
N GLU A 59 5.72 12.94 1.31
CA GLU A 59 5.51 13.63 2.59
C GLU A 59 5.90 12.78 3.78
N GLU A 60 5.51 11.50 3.75
CA GLU A 60 5.71 10.60 4.87
C GLU A 60 7.12 10.08 4.98
N MET A 61 7.73 9.75 3.87
CA MET A 61 8.96 8.96 3.87
C MET A 61 10.10 9.65 3.11
N GLY A 62 9.83 10.79 2.49
CA GLY A 62 10.88 11.48 1.73
C GLY A 62 11.31 10.74 0.48
N LEU A 63 10.49 9.83 -0.01
CA LEU A 63 10.83 9.02 -1.17
C LEU A 63 10.13 9.53 -2.40
N THR A 64 10.81 9.49 -3.54
CA THR A 64 10.23 9.78 -4.84
C THR A 64 9.93 8.46 -5.52
N ILE A 65 8.69 8.30 -5.95
CA ILE A 65 8.24 7.08 -6.60
C ILE A 65 7.52 7.43 -7.90
N LYS A 66 7.40 6.43 -8.76
CA LYS A 66 6.63 6.54 -9.98
C LYS A 66 5.60 5.44 -10.00
N SER A 67 4.32 5.82 -10.10
CA SER A 67 3.23 4.85 -10.19
C SER A 67 3.26 4.17 -11.54
N LEU A 68 3.15 2.85 -11.57
CA LEU A 68 3.21 2.09 -12.80
C LEU A 68 1.87 1.50 -13.20
N LYS A 69 1.21 0.80 -12.26
CA LYS A 69 -0.08 0.19 -12.57
C LYS A 69 -0.78 -0.21 -11.28
N THR A 70 -2.10 -0.31 -11.33
CA THR A 70 -2.90 -0.74 -10.20
C THR A 70 -2.87 -2.26 -10.10
N LEU A 71 -2.58 -2.77 -8.92
CA LEU A 71 -2.66 -4.21 -8.67
C LEU A 71 -4.06 -4.60 -8.23
N ASP A 72 -4.66 -3.84 -7.34
CA ASP A 72 -5.94 -4.21 -6.73
C ASP A 72 -6.69 -2.97 -6.27
N VAL A 73 -8.01 -3.01 -6.38
CA VAL A 73 -8.91 -2.04 -5.77
C VAL A 73 -9.96 -2.85 -5.02
N SER A 74 -10.08 -2.60 -3.72
CA SER A 74 -11.04 -3.36 -2.92
C SER A 74 -11.67 -2.47 -1.87
N ASP A 75 -12.89 -2.80 -1.49
CA ASP A 75 -13.64 -2.11 -0.44
C ASP A 75 -13.71 -3.03 0.77
N THR A 76 -13.37 -2.49 1.94
CA THR A 76 -13.36 -3.26 3.17
C THR A 76 -14.04 -2.44 4.26
N LEU A 77 -14.88 -3.10 5.04
CA LEU A 77 -15.52 -2.46 6.17
C LEU A 77 -14.62 -2.58 7.40
N VAL A 78 -14.23 -1.44 7.96
CA VAL A 78 -13.42 -1.39 9.18
C VAL A 78 -14.25 -0.64 10.20
N GLY A 79 -14.74 -1.38 11.20
CA GLY A 79 -15.75 -0.82 12.09
C GLY A 79 -17.00 -0.48 11.28
N GLU A 80 -17.39 0.78 11.30
CA GLU A 80 -18.56 1.23 10.53
C GLU A 80 -18.17 2.02 9.29
N ARG A 81 -16.87 2.11 9.03
CA ARG A 81 -16.38 2.89 7.89
C ARG A 81 -15.94 1.97 6.77
N GLU A 82 -16.43 2.26 5.58
CA GLU A 82 -15.98 1.55 4.39
C GLU A 82 -14.71 2.21 3.87
N ILE A 83 -13.70 1.38 3.63
CA ILE A 83 -12.40 1.83 3.13
C ILE A 83 -12.21 1.26 1.74
N ARG A 84 -11.98 2.14 0.76
CA ARG A 84 -11.59 1.71 -0.58
C ARG A 84 -10.09 1.89 -0.69
N LEU A 85 -9.37 0.77 -0.80
CA LEU A 85 -7.92 0.78 -0.94
C LEU A 85 -7.55 0.42 -2.36
N GLU A 86 -6.79 1.30 -2.98
CA GLU A 86 -6.20 1.02 -4.27
C GLU A 86 -4.70 0.81 -4.06
N VAL A 87 -4.22 -0.38 -4.43
CA VAL A 87 -2.82 -0.75 -4.27
C VAL A 87 -2.14 -0.66 -5.63
N ILE A 88 -1.08 0.13 -5.70
CA ILE A 88 -0.43 0.50 -6.96
C ILE A 88 1.02 0.04 -6.93
N VAL A 89 1.43 -0.65 -7.99
CA VAL A 89 2.82 -1.05 -8.17
C VAL A 89 3.60 0.17 -8.61
N CYS A 90 4.70 0.44 -7.92
CA CYS A 90 5.47 1.66 -8.13
C CYS A 90 6.94 1.35 -8.27
N GLU A 91 7.63 2.25 -8.96
CA GLU A 91 9.09 2.22 -9.05
C GLU A 91 9.64 3.21 -8.03
N LEU A 92 10.64 2.76 -7.25
CA LEU A 92 11.31 3.61 -6.28
C LEU A 92 12.46 4.32 -6.99
N LEU A 93 12.42 5.65 -6.97
CA LEU A 93 13.41 6.47 -7.70
C LEU A 93 14.53 6.99 -6.79
N THR A 94 14.37 6.85 -5.46
CA THR A 94 15.38 7.28 -4.50
C THR A 94 15.67 6.14 -3.53
N ASP A 95 16.76 6.25 -2.78
CA ASP A 95 17.10 5.24 -1.80
C ASP A 95 16.16 5.32 -0.61
N PHE A 96 15.81 4.16 -0.05
CA PHE A 96 14.98 4.08 1.13
C PHE A 96 15.85 4.22 2.38
N GLU A 97 15.48 5.15 3.27
CA GLU A 97 16.25 5.42 4.47
C GLU A 97 15.58 4.94 5.75
N GLY A 98 14.42 4.31 5.64
CA GLY A 98 13.81 3.67 6.80
C GLY A 98 13.11 4.60 7.77
N PHE A 99 12.60 5.73 7.30
CA PHE A 99 11.95 6.70 8.18
C PHE A 99 10.51 6.95 7.76
N SER A 100 9.62 7.01 8.75
CA SER A 100 8.23 7.45 8.59
C SER A 100 7.66 7.75 9.97
N SER A 101 6.90 8.82 10.09
CA SER A 101 6.26 9.15 11.36
C SER A 101 5.06 8.23 11.67
N ASP A 102 4.52 7.56 10.67
CA ASP A 102 3.34 6.72 10.84
C ASP A 102 3.66 5.26 11.13
N HIS A 103 4.94 4.87 11.01
CA HIS A 103 5.34 3.47 11.11
C HIS A 103 6.51 3.32 12.07
N ASP A 104 6.54 2.19 12.79
CA ASP A 104 7.62 1.93 13.72
C ASP A 104 8.54 0.81 13.27
N GLU A 105 8.23 0.16 12.15
CA GLU A 105 9.09 -0.88 11.61
C GLU A 105 8.83 -1.03 10.12
N PHE A 106 9.88 -1.34 9.37
CA PHE A 106 9.81 -1.63 7.94
C PHE A 106 10.46 -2.97 7.68
N LEU A 107 9.97 -3.64 6.65
CA LEU A 107 10.50 -4.93 6.24
C LEU A 107 10.49 -5.01 4.73
N TRP A 108 11.61 -5.43 4.14
CA TRP A 108 11.63 -5.84 2.74
C TRP A 108 11.23 -7.31 2.71
N ALA A 109 9.96 -7.54 2.44
CA ALA A 109 9.34 -8.85 2.58
C ALA A 109 9.43 -9.64 1.29
N SER A 110 9.80 -10.91 1.42
CA SER A 110 9.68 -11.85 0.31
C SER A 110 8.24 -12.35 0.26
N LYS A 111 7.89 -13.03 -0.84
CA LYS A 111 6.57 -13.61 -0.95
C LYS A 111 6.27 -14.54 0.24
N ASP A 112 7.27 -15.33 0.64
CA ASP A 112 7.09 -16.30 1.71
C ASP A 112 6.88 -15.63 3.08
N ASP A 113 7.33 -14.39 3.25
CA ASP A 113 7.13 -13.65 4.50
C ASP A 113 5.69 -13.18 4.67
N LEU A 114 4.97 -12.96 3.57
CA LEU A 114 3.68 -12.28 3.62
C LEU A 114 2.63 -12.99 4.50
N PRO A 115 2.47 -14.32 4.44
CA PRO A 115 1.43 -14.96 5.24
C PRO A 115 1.67 -14.88 6.74
N SER A 116 2.90 -14.65 7.18
CA SER A 116 3.21 -14.63 8.61
C SER A 116 3.00 -13.25 9.24
N LEU A 117 2.77 -12.22 8.46
CA LEU A 117 2.58 -10.87 8.97
C LEU A 117 1.11 -10.66 9.32
N LYS A 118 0.88 -9.86 10.37
CA LYS A 118 -0.49 -9.50 10.74
C LYS A 118 -0.88 -8.25 9.98
N TRP A 119 -1.68 -8.44 8.95
CA TRP A 119 -2.04 -7.37 8.04
C TRP A 119 -3.23 -6.56 8.52
N ALA A 120 -3.23 -5.27 8.24
CA ALA A 120 -4.43 -4.46 8.32
C ALA A 120 -5.44 -5.03 7.33
N THR A 121 -6.71 -5.11 7.75
CA THR A 121 -7.73 -5.80 6.97
C THR A 121 -7.85 -5.29 5.52
N PRO A 122 -7.82 -3.96 5.27
CA PRO A 122 -7.96 -3.49 3.89
C PRO A 122 -6.86 -3.96 2.94
N ASP A 123 -5.70 -4.35 3.47
CA ASP A 123 -4.56 -4.74 2.64
C ASP A 123 -4.62 -6.21 2.22
N LEU A 124 -5.48 -7.01 2.87
CA LEU A 124 -5.52 -8.44 2.62
C LEU A 124 -5.84 -8.84 1.17
N PRO A 125 -6.78 -8.18 0.48
CA PRO A 125 -7.02 -8.57 -0.92
C PRO A 125 -5.80 -8.44 -1.80
N ALA A 126 -5.00 -7.39 -1.61
CA ALA A 126 -3.77 -7.23 -2.39
C ALA A 126 -2.75 -8.30 -2.01
N VAL A 127 -2.64 -8.63 -0.72
CA VAL A 127 -1.74 -9.70 -0.28
C VAL A 127 -2.11 -11.01 -0.97
N GLN A 128 -3.41 -11.31 -1.06
CA GLN A 128 -3.85 -12.54 -1.72
C GLN A 128 -3.44 -12.56 -3.18
N GLN A 129 -3.55 -11.42 -3.86
CA GLN A 129 -3.12 -11.35 -5.25
C GLN A 129 -1.62 -11.55 -5.40
N LEU A 130 -0.84 -10.96 -4.47
CA LEU A 130 0.61 -11.12 -4.52
C LEU A 130 1.02 -12.58 -4.38
N LEU A 131 0.31 -13.33 -3.54
CA LEU A 131 0.63 -14.74 -3.34
C LEU A 131 0.37 -15.58 -4.59
N GLY A 132 -0.39 -15.06 -5.54
CA GLY A 132 -0.65 -15.75 -6.79
C GLY A 132 0.46 -15.63 -7.81
N PHE A 133 1.43 -14.74 -7.60
CA PHE A 133 2.57 -14.62 -8.50
C PHE A 133 3.64 -15.64 -8.12
N ASP A 134 4.33 -16.20 -9.10
CA ASP A 134 5.43 -17.11 -8.81
C ASP A 134 6.57 -16.35 -8.13
N ASN A 135 6.88 -15.16 -8.63
CA ASN A 135 7.89 -14.28 -8.08
C ASN A 135 7.34 -12.88 -8.02
N LEU A 136 7.65 -12.13 -6.95
CA LEU A 136 7.17 -10.76 -6.84
C LEU A 136 7.74 -9.87 -7.94
N SER A 137 8.95 -10.17 -8.40
CA SER A 137 9.55 -9.41 -9.50
C SER A 137 8.72 -9.51 -10.78
N ASP A 138 7.86 -10.50 -10.90
CA ASP A 138 6.97 -10.63 -12.06
C ASP A 138 5.99 -9.47 -12.15
N LEU A 139 5.76 -8.75 -11.05
CA LEU A 139 4.88 -7.59 -11.07
C LEU A 139 5.31 -6.56 -12.10
N LEU A 140 6.60 -6.45 -12.35
CA LEU A 140 7.13 -5.48 -13.30
C LEU A 140 7.04 -5.97 -14.75
N ARG A 141 6.78 -7.27 -14.95
CA ARG A 141 6.72 -7.84 -16.29
C ARG A 141 5.36 -7.70 -16.92
N TYR A 142 4.31 -7.66 -16.12
CA TYR A 142 2.95 -7.65 -16.64
C TYR A 142 2.53 -6.22 -16.93
N SER A 143 2.19 -5.99 -18.19
CA SER A 143 1.75 -4.69 -18.61
C SER A 143 0.27 -4.51 -18.32
N SER A 144 -0.12 -3.30 -17.94
CA SER A 144 -1.52 -3.01 -17.68
C SER A 144 -2.36 -2.96 -18.96
N ASP A 145 -1.72 -2.93 -20.10
CA ASP A 145 -2.43 -2.84 -21.36
C ASP A 145 -2.60 -4.18 -22.06
N ARG A 146 -2.34 -5.25 -21.37
CA ARG A 146 -2.43 -6.58 -21.92
C ARG A 146 -3.84 -7.07 -22.04
#